data_df80abc475930f47519997ce3eed9ba8
#
_entry.id   df80abc475930f47519997ce3eed9ba8
#
_cell.length_a   1.000
_cell.length_b   1.000
_cell.length_c   1.000
_cell.angle_alpha   90.00
_cell.angle_beta   90.00
_cell.angle_gamma   90.00
#
_symmetry.space_group_name_H-M   'P 1'
#
loop_
_entity.id
_entity.type
_entity.pdbx_description
1 polymer ?
#
loop_
_entity_poly.entity_id
_entity_poly.type
_entity_poly.pdbx_seq_one_letter_code
_entity_poly.pdbx_strand_id
1 'polypeptide(L)'
;AALCADYSDAPGKKGIYSIPPSQLRELVAECYRNNLQVGLDAIGDGAIEECLKAFEYAEERYPARKLRGRIEHAEMITQSQMLRAEKLGVILSMQPTYEGLWGGAGKMYQHRLGERYKQTNAFREILDCGIVLCGGSDSNVTDPNPMLGIHYAVNHPVRRHRITVEEAIRMYTASGAYGLFLEEHLGSLTAGKYADAVIFPVDLKSTDPKSLKTIRPLCTIKAGEIVFDRGVYHVKD
;
A
#
# COMPACT_ATOMS: atom_id res chain seq x y z
N ALA A 1 -4.99 3.58 16.38
CA ALA A 1 -5.49 4.34 15.22
C ALA A 1 -6.68 5.21 15.63
N ALA A 2 -6.82 6.39 15.03
CA ALA A 2 -7.99 7.24 15.24
C ALA A 2 -9.14 6.79 14.32
N LEU A 3 -10.30 6.50 14.92
CA LEU A 3 -11.51 6.00 14.26
C LEU A 3 -12.64 7.04 14.36
N CYS A 4 -13.55 7.02 13.39
CA CYS A 4 -14.79 7.79 13.45
C CYS A 4 -15.79 7.23 14.48
N ALA A 5 -15.78 5.92 14.70
CA ALA A 5 -16.60 5.21 15.68
C ALA A 5 -15.73 4.52 16.74
N ASP A 6 -16.33 4.18 17.89
CA ASP A 6 -15.63 3.51 18.98
C ASP A 6 -15.01 2.18 18.56
N TYR A 7 -13.91 1.80 19.23
CA TYR A 7 -13.42 0.43 19.18
C TYR A 7 -14.47 -0.53 19.79
N SER A 8 -14.66 -1.68 19.16
CA SER A 8 -15.68 -2.65 19.61
C SER A 8 -15.37 -3.23 20.99
N ASP A 9 -14.08 -3.36 21.31
CA ASP A 9 -13.60 -3.86 22.62
C ASP A 9 -13.32 -2.75 23.63
N ALA A 10 -13.55 -1.48 23.27
CA ALA A 10 -13.32 -0.31 24.14
C ALA A 10 -14.36 0.80 23.89
N PRO A 11 -15.62 0.61 24.33
CA PRO A 11 -16.66 1.62 24.18
C PRO A 11 -16.24 2.99 24.74
N GLY A 12 -16.58 4.07 24.02
CA GLY A 12 -16.17 5.44 24.33
C GLY A 12 -14.74 5.78 23.90
N LYS A 13 -13.98 4.84 23.30
CA LYS A 13 -12.62 5.08 22.82
C LYS A 13 -12.57 5.01 21.30
N LYS A 14 -12.06 6.09 20.69
CA LYS A 14 -11.88 6.21 19.23
C LYS A 14 -10.43 6.27 18.80
N GLY A 15 -9.50 6.03 19.71
CA GLY A 15 -8.07 6.22 19.48
C GLY A 15 -7.62 7.66 19.62
N ILE A 16 -6.45 7.97 19.10
CA ILE A 16 -5.81 9.29 19.23
C ILE A 16 -5.22 9.73 17.89
N TYR A 17 -5.10 11.03 17.71
CA TYR A 17 -4.29 11.65 16.67
C TYR A 17 -2.88 11.93 17.23
N SER A 18 -1.85 11.48 16.52
CA SER A 18 -0.45 11.77 16.89
C SER A 18 -0.10 13.24 16.64
N ILE A 19 -0.72 13.85 15.64
CA ILE A 19 -0.57 15.26 15.29
C ILE A 19 -1.98 15.90 15.36
N PRO A 20 -2.16 17.04 16.02
CA PRO A 20 -3.43 17.76 15.99
C PRO A 20 -3.85 18.11 14.56
N PRO A 21 -5.14 17.96 14.18
CA PRO A 21 -5.60 18.20 12.81
C PRO A 21 -5.25 19.58 12.24
N SER A 22 -5.30 20.63 13.06
CA SER A 22 -4.90 21.99 12.63
C SER A 22 -3.42 22.07 12.26
N GLN A 23 -2.57 21.44 13.06
CA GLN A 23 -1.13 21.39 12.80
C GLN A 23 -0.82 20.55 11.57
N LEU A 24 -1.51 19.41 11.38
CA LEU A 24 -1.34 18.56 10.21
C LEU A 24 -1.59 19.31 8.91
N ARG A 25 -2.66 20.12 8.85
CA ARG A 25 -3.00 20.94 7.66
C ARG A 25 -1.89 21.93 7.32
N GLU A 26 -1.34 22.61 8.29
CA GLU A 26 -0.26 23.58 8.05
C GLU A 26 1.04 22.89 7.62
N LEU A 27 1.37 21.73 8.21
CA LEU A 27 2.54 20.94 7.80
C LEU A 27 2.44 20.46 6.35
N VAL A 28 1.28 19.94 5.94
CA VAL A 28 1.06 19.51 4.55
C VAL A 28 1.12 20.70 3.60
N ALA A 29 0.50 21.82 3.94
CA ALA A 29 0.55 23.04 3.13
C ALA A 29 1.99 23.55 2.97
N GLU A 30 2.79 23.49 4.04
CA GLU A 30 4.21 23.85 4.00
C GLU A 30 5.02 22.93 3.08
N CYS A 31 4.76 21.60 3.08
CA CYS A 31 5.35 20.69 2.12
C CYS A 31 4.99 21.05 0.68
N TYR A 32 3.72 21.34 0.43
CA TYR A 32 3.24 21.76 -0.89
C TYR A 32 3.87 23.07 -1.34
N ARG A 33 4.02 24.05 -0.45
CA ARG A 33 4.71 25.32 -0.72
C ARG A 33 6.14 25.08 -1.21
N ASN A 34 6.83 24.10 -0.64
CA ASN A 34 8.22 23.77 -0.94
C ASN A 34 8.40 22.69 -2.01
N ASN A 35 7.34 22.27 -2.72
CA ASN A 35 7.37 21.19 -3.71
C ASN A 35 7.87 19.84 -3.15
N LEU A 36 7.54 19.53 -1.91
CA LEU A 36 7.91 18.27 -1.28
C LEU A 36 6.73 17.30 -1.34
N GLN A 37 6.98 16.07 -1.80
CA GLN A 37 6.03 14.97 -1.62
C GLN A 37 5.89 14.69 -0.12
N VAL A 38 4.67 14.41 0.33
CA VAL A 38 4.39 14.06 1.72
C VAL A 38 3.69 12.70 1.79
N GLY A 39 4.15 11.85 2.71
CA GLY A 39 3.49 10.62 3.15
C GLY A 39 2.95 10.81 4.56
N LEU A 40 1.69 10.44 4.78
CA LEU A 40 1.01 10.55 6.07
C LEU A 40 0.61 9.16 6.56
N ASP A 41 1.04 8.79 7.76
CA ASP A 41 0.63 7.55 8.40
C ASP A 41 -0.82 7.66 8.93
N ALA A 42 -1.71 6.85 8.39
CA ALA A 42 -3.12 6.85 8.78
C ALA A 42 -3.81 5.51 8.57
N ILE A 43 -4.06 4.79 9.67
CA ILE A 43 -4.68 3.46 9.69
C ILE A 43 -6.21 3.56 9.73
N GLY A 44 -6.74 4.34 10.67
CA GLY A 44 -8.17 4.45 10.93
C GLY A 44 -8.88 5.46 10.06
N ASP A 45 -10.17 5.26 9.82
CA ASP A 45 -11.02 6.14 9.03
C ASP A 45 -11.05 7.60 9.53
N GLY A 46 -10.92 7.83 10.84
CA GLY A 46 -10.78 9.14 11.41
C GLY A 46 -9.45 9.81 11.08
N ALA A 47 -8.32 9.07 11.13
CA ALA A 47 -7.02 9.59 10.75
C ALA A 47 -6.96 9.88 9.24
N ILE A 48 -7.48 8.98 8.41
CA ILE A 48 -7.57 9.15 6.95
C ILE A 48 -8.37 10.41 6.61
N GLU A 49 -9.47 10.66 7.33
CA GLU A 49 -10.30 11.85 7.15
C GLU A 49 -9.48 13.14 7.34
N GLU A 50 -8.67 13.22 8.39
CA GLU A 50 -7.85 14.40 8.64
C GLU A 50 -6.69 14.53 7.65
N CYS A 51 -6.13 13.42 7.16
CA CYS A 51 -5.15 13.44 6.07
C CYS A 51 -5.74 14.00 4.77
N LEU A 52 -6.93 13.56 4.37
CA LEU A 52 -7.61 14.06 3.18
C LEU A 52 -7.94 15.54 3.29
N LYS A 53 -8.44 16.00 4.44
CA LYS A 53 -8.66 17.44 4.71
C LYS A 53 -7.35 18.24 4.62
N ALA A 54 -6.23 17.67 5.04
CA ALA A 54 -4.94 18.35 4.96
C ALA A 54 -4.45 18.45 3.50
N PHE A 55 -4.66 17.43 2.68
CA PHE A 55 -4.38 17.48 1.26
C PHE A 55 -5.29 18.47 0.51
N GLU A 56 -6.59 18.46 0.79
CA GLU A 56 -7.55 19.43 0.23
C GLU A 56 -7.14 20.87 0.56
N TYR A 57 -6.81 21.14 1.82
CA TYR A 57 -6.36 22.44 2.29
C TYR A 57 -5.08 22.93 1.59
N ALA A 58 -4.14 22.00 1.35
CA ALA A 58 -2.90 22.29 0.65
C ALA A 58 -3.12 22.53 -0.85
N GLU A 59 -3.98 21.72 -1.49
CA GLU A 59 -4.30 21.87 -2.93
C GLU A 59 -5.05 23.17 -3.22
N GLU A 60 -5.94 23.62 -2.35
CA GLU A 60 -6.61 24.93 -2.47
C GLU A 60 -5.62 26.11 -2.45
N ARG A 61 -4.51 25.99 -1.70
CA ARG A 61 -3.49 27.05 -1.58
C ARG A 61 -2.41 26.98 -2.65
N TYR A 62 -2.08 25.78 -3.08
CA TYR A 62 -1.00 25.49 -4.00
C TYR A 62 -1.46 24.54 -5.12
N PRO A 63 -2.44 24.97 -5.93
CA PRO A 63 -3.05 24.11 -6.95
C PRO A 63 -2.06 23.61 -8.00
N ALA A 64 -2.38 22.48 -8.61
CA ALA A 64 -1.63 21.86 -9.72
C ALA A 64 -0.17 21.44 -9.41
N ARG A 65 0.19 21.30 -8.15
CA ARG A 65 1.54 20.86 -7.76
C ARG A 65 1.83 19.39 -8.09
N LYS A 66 0.82 18.54 -8.30
CA LYS A 66 0.94 17.10 -8.67
C LYS A 66 1.99 16.34 -7.84
N LEU A 67 2.03 16.61 -6.54
CA LEU A 67 3.06 16.09 -5.64
C LEU A 67 2.83 14.64 -5.23
N ARG A 68 1.74 13.99 -5.72
CA ARG A 68 1.43 12.59 -5.42
C ARG A 68 1.47 12.32 -3.92
N GLY A 69 0.74 13.10 -3.12
CA GLY A 69 0.64 12.87 -1.68
C GLY A 69 0.28 11.41 -1.40
N ARG A 70 0.85 10.81 -0.34
CA ARG A 70 0.59 9.44 0.03
C ARG A 70 -0.09 9.33 1.37
N ILE A 71 -0.95 8.33 1.51
CA ILE A 71 -1.41 7.83 2.81
C ILE A 71 -0.84 6.42 2.96
N GLU A 72 -0.03 6.24 4.00
CA GLU A 72 0.48 4.93 4.41
C GLU A 72 -0.58 4.21 5.22
N HIS A 73 -0.67 2.90 5.09
CA HIS A 73 -1.65 1.97 5.67
C HIS A 73 -3.04 2.08 5.05
N ALA A 74 -3.78 3.15 5.29
CA ALA A 74 -5.16 3.38 4.81
C ALA A 74 -6.12 2.19 5.04
N GLU A 75 -5.89 1.39 6.10
CA GLU A 75 -6.54 0.09 6.32
C GLU A 75 -8.06 0.19 6.41
N MET A 76 -8.59 1.29 6.97
CA MET A 76 -10.03 1.50 7.16
C MET A 76 -10.60 2.61 6.28
N ILE A 77 -10.03 2.83 5.10
CA ILE A 77 -10.53 3.83 4.16
C ILE A 77 -11.98 3.52 3.73
N THR A 78 -12.85 4.51 3.80
CA THR A 78 -14.25 4.39 3.39
C THR A 78 -14.44 4.72 1.91
N GLN A 79 -15.57 4.29 1.31
CA GLN A 79 -15.88 4.59 -0.10
C GLN A 79 -15.86 6.10 -0.40
N SER A 80 -16.42 6.93 0.48
CA SER A 80 -16.41 8.39 0.29
C SER A 80 -15.00 8.98 0.35
N GLN A 81 -14.14 8.42 1.20
CA GLN A 81 -12.74 8.81 1.29
C GLN A 81 -11.93 8.35 0.06
N MET A 82 -12.22 7.15 -0.50
CA MET A 82 -11.62 6.68 -1.75
C MET A 82 -11.90 7.66 -2.89
N LEU A 83 -13.15 8.10 -3.07
CA LEU A 83 -13.51 9.06 -4.12
C LEU A 83 -12.78 10.41 -3.98
N ARG A 84 -12.55 10.86 -2.75
CA ARG A 84 -11.77 12.09 -2.48
C ARG A 84 -10.28 11.87 -2.74
N ALA A 85 -9.73 10.74 -2.31
CA ALA A 85 -8.34 10.37 -2.55
C ALA A 85 -8.03 10.30 -4.05
N GLU A 86 -8.90 9.67 -4.84
CA GLU A 86 -8.80 9.62 -6.30
C GLU A 86 -8.78 11.03 -6.92
N LYS A 87 -9.77 11.86 -6.58
CA LYS A 87 -9.86 13.24 -7.08
C LYS A 87 -8.63 14.09 -6.75
N LEU A 88 -8.01 13.86 -5.59
CA LEU A 88 -6.80 14.54 -5.14
C LEU A 88 -5.52 13.94 -5.73
N GLY A 89 -5.61 12.79 -6.43
CA GLY A 89 -4.43 12.05 -6.91
C GLY A 89 -3.57 11.50 -5.77
N VAL A 90 -4.17 11.23 -4.61
CA VAL A 90 -3.50 10.64 -3.46
C VAL A 90 -3.23 9.17 -3.72
N ILE A 91 -2.01 8.73 -3.44
CA ILE A 91 -1.57 7.33 -3.54
C ILE A 91 -1.81 6.64 -2.20
N LEU A 92 -2.25 5.39 -2.22
CA LEU A 92 -2.33 4.55 -1.02
C LEU A 92 -1.18 3.55 -1.01
N SER A 93 -0.39 3.55 0.08
CA SER A 93 0.75 2.66 0.27
C SER A 93 0.44 1.72 1.42
N MET A 94 0.07 0.48 1.09
CA MET A 94 -0.57 -0.44 2.01
C MET A 94 0.26 -1.70 2.26
N GLN A 95 -0.05 -2.41 3.36
CA GLN A 95 0.67 -3.60 3.80
C GLN A 95 -0.23 -4.84 3.78
N PRO A 96 -0.34 -5.55 2.63
CA PRO A 96 -1.24 -6.70 2.54
C PRO A 96 -0.94 -7.82 3.56
N THR A 97 0.30 -7.92 4.04
CA THR A 97 0.70 -8.87 5.06
C THR A 97 -0.07 -8.69 6.37
N TYR A 98 -0.49 -7.46 6.70
CA TYR A 98 -1.28 -7.14 7.88
C TYR A 98 -2.61 -7.90 7.90
N GLU A 99 -3.28 -7.97 6.75
CA GLU A 99 -4.53 -8.73 6.64
C GLU A 99 -4.31 -10.22 6.89
N GLY A 100 -3.18 -10.74 6.44
CA GLY A 100 -2.79 -12.12 6.71
C GLY A 100 -2.54 -12.42 8.19
N LEU A 101 -1.93 -11.48 8.90
CA LEU A 101 -1.57 -11.64 10.31
C LEU A 101 -2.76 -11.32 11.23
N TRP A 102 -3.42 -10.21 11.01
CA TRP A 102 -4.39 -9.63 11.95
C TRP A 102 -5.83 -9.58 11.42
N GLY A 103 -6.03 -9.69 10.12
CA GLY A 103 -7.34 -9.66 9.47
C GLY A 103 -8.06 -11.02 9.49
N GLY A 104 -9.35 -10.97 9.17
CA GLY A 104 -10.21 -12.15 9.13
C GLY A 104 -10.90 -12.49 10.46
N ALA A 105 -11.79 -13.46 10.40
CA ALA A 105 -12.56 -13.91 11.55
C ALA A 105 -11.68 -14.52 12.65
N GLY A 106 -11.98 -14.20 13.90
CA GLY A 106 -11.28 -14.70 15.09
C GLY A 106 -9.94 -14.01 15.37
N LYS A 107 -9.55 -13.02 14.57
CA LYS A 107 -8.27 -12.33 14.72
C LYS A 107 -8.43 -10.92 15.32
N MET A 108 -7.30 -10.22 15.48
CA MET A 108 -7.21 -8.91 16.15
C MET A 108 -8.18 -7.88 15.55
N TYR A 109 -8.28 -7.79 14.23
CA TYR A 109 -9.18 -6.80 13.61
C TYR A 109 -10.64 -7.04 13.99
N GLN A 110 -11.10 -8.28 13.98
CA GLN A 110 -12.47 -8.58 14.44
C GLN A 110 -12.66 -8.24 15.91
N HIS A 111 -11.70 -8.55 16.77
CA HIS A 111 -11.78 -8.22 18.20
C HIS A 111 -11.87 -6.69 18.42
N ARG A 112 -11.02 -5.93 17.73
CA ARG A 112 -10.95 -4.47 17.89
C ARG A 112 -12.06 -3.70 17.18
N LEU A 113 -12.52 -4.19 16.03
CA LEU A 113 -13.40 -3.46 15.12
C LEU A 113 -14.83 -4.04 15.04
N GLY A 114 -15.07 -5.23 15.63
CA GLY A 114 -16.33 -5.97 15.41
C GLY A 114 -16.51 -6.26 13.92
N GLU A 115 -17.73 -6.20 13.41
CA GLU A 115 -18.05 -6.49 12.01
C GLU A 115 -17.34 -5.56 10.99
N ARG A 116 -16.83 -4.41 11.43
CA ARG A 116 -16.07 -3.48 10.57
C ARG A 116 -14.75 -4.08 10.07
N TYR A 117 -14.23 -5.16 10.69
CA TYR A 117 -13.07 -5.87 10.15
C TYR A 117 -13.27 -6.35 8.71
N LYS A 118 -14.52 -6.53 8.28
CA LYS A 118 -14.86 -6.90 6.90
C LYS A 118 -14.65 -5.77 5.87
N GLN A 119 -14.24 -4.59 6.34
CA GLN A 119 -14.00 -3.41 5.52
C GLN A 119 -12.50 -3.03 5.49
N THR A 120 -11.65 -3.75 6.25
CA THR A 120 -10.21 -3.48 6.26
C THR A 120 -9.56 -3.89 4.95
N ASN A 121 -8.57 -3.11 4.53
CA ASN A 121 -7.71 -3.41 3.37
C ASN A 121 -8.50 -3.71 2.08
N ALA A 122 -9.42 -2.83 1.72
CA ALA A 122 -10.34 -2.99 0.60
C ALA A 122 -9.64 -2.83 -0.77
N PHE A 123 -8.61 -3.64 -1.04
CA PHE A 123 -7.72 -3.49 -2.22
C PHE A 123 -8.49 -3.45 -3.54
N ARG A 124 -9.50 -4.30 -3.72
CA ARG A 124 -10.29 -4.33 -4.97
C ARG A 124 -11.02 -3.02 -5.18
N GLU A 125 -11.73 -2.56 -4.16
CA GLU A 125 -12.51 -1.32 -4.24
C GLU A 125 -11.62 -0.10 -4.46
N ILE A 126 -10.42 -0.08 -3.87
CA ILE A 126 -9.41 0.98 -4.07
C ILE A 126 -8.97 1.01 -5.54
N LEU A 127 -8.64 -0.15 -6.13
CA LEU A 127 -8.26 -0.25 -7.54
C LEU A 127 -9.42 0.12 -8.47
N ASP A 128 -10.65 -0.31 -8.16
CA ASP A 128 -11.84 -0.01 -8.94
C ASP A 128 -12.19 1.50 -8.91
N CYS A 129 -11.80 2.21 -7.86
CA CYS A 129 -11.87 3.68 -7.81
C CYS A 129 -10.78 4.38 -8.63
N GLY A 130 -9.81 3.65 -9.23
CA GLY A 130 -8.73 4.23 -10.01
C GLY A 130 -7.56 4.78 -9.19
N ILE A 131 -7.52 4.50 -7.88
CA ILE A 131 -6.44 4.95 -7.00
C ILE A 131 -5.18 4.12 -7.25
N VAL A 132 -4.03 4.78 -7.32
CA VAL A 132 -2.74 4.09 -7.37
C VAL A 132 -2.47 3.43 -6.02
N LEU A 133 -2.33 2.10 -6.05
CA LEU A 133 -2.11 1.27 -4.88
C LEU A 133 -0.69 0.71 -4.89
N CYS A 134 0.12 1.09 -3.90
CA CYS A 134 1.47 0.58 -3.66
C CYS A 134 1.46 -0.48 -2.55
N GLY A 135 2.39 -1.44 -2.63
CA GLY A 135 2.57 -2.47 -1.63
C GLY A 135 3.88 -2.31 -0.86
N GLY A 136 3.82 -2.49 0.44
CA GLY A 136 4.96 -2.46 1.35
C GLY A 136 4.86 -3.51 2.45
N SER A 137 5.91 -3.62 3.28
CA SER A 137 5.97 -4.55 4.42
C SER A 137 5.86 -3.84 5.77
N ASP A 138 6.14 -2.55 5.79
CA ASP A 138 6.36 -1.81 7.04
C ASP A 138 7.42 -2.51 7.94
N SER A 139 8.54 -2.91 7.32
CA SER A 139 9.65 -3.52 8.09
C SER A 139 10.17 -2.49 9.10
N ASN A 140 10.31 -2.89 10.34
CA ASN A 140 10.41 -4.20 11.01
C ASN A 140 9.07 -4.83 11.50
N VAL A 141 7.91 -4.24 11.17
CA VAL A 141 6.63 -4.76 11.67
C VAL A 141 6.29 -6.08 10.99
N THR A 142 6.54 -6.21 9.68
CA THR A 142 6.46 -7.49 8.97
C THR A 142 7.73 -7.78 8.16
N ASP A 143 7.88 -9.05 7.78
CA ASP A 143 8.97 -9.51 6.91
C ASP A 143 8.96 -8.73 5.58
N PRO A 144 10.09 -8.15 5.13
CA PRO A 144 10.22 -7.47 3.84
C PRO A 144 10.19 -8.45 2.65
N ASN A 145 9.20 -9.32 2.61
CA ASN A 145 9.01 -10.36 1.61
C ASN A 145 7.82 -10.01 0.69
N PRO A 146 8.05 -9.49 -0.53
CA PRO A 146 6.98 -9.12 -1.46
C PRO A 146 6.04 -10.28 -1.79
N MET A 147 6.56 -11.51 -1.88
CA MET A 147 5.73 -12.69 -2.19
C MET A 147 4.71 -12.99 -1.09
N LEU A 148 5.02 -12.63 0.15
CA LEU A 148 4.08 -12.73 1.26
C LEU A 148 2.95 -11.69 1.13
N GLY A 149 3.29 -10.45 0.81
CA GLY A 149 2.31 -9.40 0.55
C GLY A 149 1.42 -9.71 -0.67
N ILE A 150 2.02 -10.14 -1.79
CA ILE A 150 1.28 -10.59 -2.98
C ILE A 150 0.31 -11.73 -2.61
N HIS A 151 0.78 -12.72 -1.84
CA HIS A 151 -0.07 -13.81 -1.38
C HIS A 151 -1.29 -13.31 -0.61
N TYR A 152 -1.13 -12.39 0.33
CA TYR A 152 -2.25 -11.92 1.15
C TYR A 152 -3.18 -10.95 0.43
N ALA A 153 -2.69 -10.19 -0.54
CA ALA A 153 -3.55 -9.38 -1.40
C ALA A 153 -4.48 -10.25 -2.28
N VAL A 154 -3.94 -11.35 -2.83
CA VAL A 154 -4.67 -12.29 -3.68
C VAL A 154 -5.59 -13.20 -2.86
N ASN A 155 -5.19 -13.58 -1.65
CA ASN A 155 -5.94 -14.48 -0.75
C ASN A 155 -6.61 -13.75 0.41
N HIS A 156 -6.98 -12.48 0.23
CA HIS A 156 -7.65 -11.70 1.26
C HIS A 156 -8.81 -12.51 1.88
N PRO A 157 -8.96 -12.56 3.23
CA PRO A 157 -10.02 -13.35 3.88
C PRO A 157 -11.42 -12.91 3.46
N VAL A 158 -11.63 -11.63 3.22
CA VAL A 158 -12.88 -11.10 2.64
C VAL A 158 -12.78 -11.15 1.13
N ARG A 159 -13.51 -12.08 0.50
CA ARG A 159 -13.36 -12.42 -0.93
C ARG A 159 -13.51 -11.23 -1.88
N ARG A 160 -14.40 -10.28 -1.59
CA ARG A 160 -14.63 -9.11 -2.47
C ARG A 160 -13.42 -8.17 -2.56
N HIS A 161 -12.52 -8.19 -1.57
CA HIS A 161 -11.32 -7.35 -1.53
C HIS A 161 -10.11 -7.96 -2.25
N ARG A 162 -10.22 -9.22 -2.72
CA ARG A 162 -9.15 -9.90 -3.43
C ARG A 162 -8.84 -9.23 -4.76
N ILE A 163 -7.58 -9.14 -5.07
CA ILE A 163 -7.08 -8.67 -6.36
C ILE A 163 -6.37 -9.82 -7.10
N THR A 164 -6.13 -9.64 -8.38
CA THR A 164 -5.40 -10.62 -9.20
C THR A 164 -3.92 -10.65 -8.86
N VAL A 165 -3.23 -11.72 -9.27
CA VAL A 165 -1.76 -11.84 -9.10
C VAL A 165 -1.03 -10.71 -9.83
N GLU A 166 -1.50 -10.33 -11.03
CA GLU A 166 -0.92 -9.24 -11.82
C GLU A 166 -1.05 -7.89 -11.11
N GLU A 167 -2.23 -7.58 -10.58
CA GLU A 167 -2.47 -6.36 -9.82
C GLU A 167 -1.60 -6.32 -8.55
N ALA A 168 -1.48 -7.46 -7.86
CA ALA A 168 -0.63 -7.56 -6.67
C ALA A 168 0.87 -7.40 -7.02
N ILE A 169 1.36 -7.96 -8.12
CA ILE A 169 2.72 -7.71 -8.62
C ILE A 169 2.90 -6.23 -8.94
N ARG A 170 1.92 -5.61 -9.60
CA ARG A 170 1.98 -4.19 -9.95
C ARG A 170 2.11 -3.29 -8.73
N MET A 171 1.48 -3.62 -7.60
CA MET A 171 1.64 -2.89 -6.33
C MET A 171 3.11 -2.80 -5.90
N TYR A 172 3.87 -3.89 -6.05
CA TYR A 172 5.28 -4.01 -5.64
C TYR A 172 6.29 -3.61 -6.73
N THR A 173 5.82 -3.19 -7.91
CA THR A 173 6.68 -2.84 -9.05
C THR A 173 6.30 -1.46 -9.62
N ALA A 174 5.48 -1.41 -10.64
CA ALA A 174 5.15 -0.18 -11.37
C ALA A 174 4.46 0.87 -10.49
N SER A 175 3.54 0.46 -9.59
CA SER A 175 2.88 1.40 -8.67
C SER A 175 3.88 1.96 -7.66
N GLY A 176 4.78 1.13 -7.12
CA GLY A 176 5.83 1.59 -6.20
C GLY A 176 6.77 2.59 -6.88
N ALA A 177 7.20 2.32 -8.13
CA ALA A 177 8.01 3.25 -8.91
C ALA A 177 7.28 4.58 -9.13
N TYR A 178 6.00 4.54 -9.51
CA TYR A 178 5.16 5.73 -9.67
C TYR A 178 5.04 6.54 -8.36
N GLY A 179 4.87 5.85 -7.23
CA GLY A 179 4.78 6.48 -5.92
C GLY A 179 6.03 7.25 -5.50
N LEU A 180 7.17 6.93 -6.11
CA LEU A 180 8.48 7.53 -5.86
C LEU A 180 8.97 8.47 -6.98
N PHE A 181 8.16 8.74 -8.01
CA PHE A 181 8.57 9.48 -9.23
C PHE A 181 9.73 8.81 -9.98
N LEU A 182 9.82 7.49 -9.94
CA LEU A 182 10.87 6.70 -10.59
C LEU A 182 10.33 5.84 -11.76
N GLU A 183 9.10 6.04 -12.17
CA GLU A 183 8.45 5.24 -13.22
C GLU A 183 9.13 5.32 -14.58
N GLU A 184 9.87 6.39 -14.86
CA GLU A 184 10.66 6.51 -16.09
C GLU A 184 11.92 5.62 -16.07
N HIS A 185 12.35 5.19 -14.88
CA HIS A 185 13.58 4.42 -14.69
C HIS A 185 13.35 3.00 -14.17
N LEU A 186 12.27 2.76 -13.44
CA LEU A 186 12.01 1.53 -12.69
C LEU A 186 10.58 1.01 -12.91
N GLY A 187 10.29 -0.15 -12.33
CA GLY A 187 8.94 -0.70 -12.17
C GLY A 187 8.40 -1.49 -13.34
N SER A 188 9.09 -1.54 -14.48
CA SER A 188 8.72 -2.39 -15.63
C SER A 188 9.92 -2.74 -16.50
N LEU A 189 9.83 -3.88 -17.19
CA LEU A 189 10.82 -4.34 -18.17
C LEU A 189 10.56 -3.69 -19.53
N THR A 190 10.79 -2.38 -19.61
CA THR A 190 10.62 -1.58 -20.83
C THR A 190 11.98 -1.05 -21.26
N ALA A 191 12.24 -1.02 -22.56
CA ALA A 191 13.49 -0.48 -23.10
C ALA A 191 13.73 0.96 -22.60
N GLY A 192 14.96 1.25 -22.18
CA GLY A 192 15.37 2.54 -21.61
C GLY A 192 15.31 2.61 -20.08
N LYS A 193 14.71 1.64 -19.40
CA LYS A 193 14.72 1.54 -17.93
C LYS A 193 15.88 0.67 -17.44
N TYR A 194 16.17 0.78 -16.14
CA TYR A 194 17.12 -0.12 -15.50
C TYR A 194 16.67 -1.58 -15.62
N ALA A 195 17.63 -2.47 -15.85
CA ALA A 195 17.39 -3.90 -15.93
C ALA A 195 17.25 -4.50 -14.51
N ASP A 196 16.15 -4.15 -13.84
CA ASP A 196 15.76 -4.72 -12.54
C ASP A 196 14.75 -5.84 -12.80
N ALA A 197 15.12 -7.07 -12.46
CA ALA A 197 14.27 -8.23 -12.70
C ALA A 197 14.40 -9.30 -11.61
N VAL A 198 13.31 -10.04 -11.41
CA VAL A 198 13.29 -11.22 -10.56
C VAL A 198 12.82 -12.40 -11.39
N ILE A 199 13.57 -13.49 -11.38
CA ILE A 199 13.26 -14.73 -12.10
C ILE A 199 12.71 -15.74 -11.10
N PHE A 200 11.51 -16.27 -11.39
CA PHE A 200 10.85 -17.30 -10.58
C PHE A 200 10.87 -18.65 -11.30
N PRO A 201 10.80 -19.78 -10.55
CA PRO A 201 10.80 -21.14 -11.15
C PRO A 201 9.48 -21.50 -11.85
N VAL A 202 8.45 -20.68 -11.69
CA VAL A 202 7.08 -20.92 -12.18
C VAL A 202 6.47 -19.63 -12.69
N ASP A 203 5.47 -19.75 -13.56
CA ASP A 203 4.60 -18.62 -13.88
C ASP A 203 3.65 -18.34 -12.68
N LEU A 204 3.83 -17.18 -12.05
CA LEU A 204 3.05 -16.80 -10.89
C LEU A 204 1.54 -16.68 -11.16
N LYS A 205 1.15 -16.35 -12.40
CA LYS A 205 -0.26 -16.18 -12.79
C LYS A 205 -1.01 -17.50 -12.86
N SER A 206 -0.34 -18.54 -13.30
CA SER A 206 -0.90 -19.90 -13.43
C SER A 206 -0.73 -20.75 -12.17
N THR A 207 -0.01 -20.24 -11.17
CA THR A 207 0.22 -20.93 -9.90
C THR A 207 -1.01 -20.86 -8.99
N ASP A 208 -1.27 -21.94 -8.21
CA ASP A 208 -2.29 -21.88 -7.15
C ASP A 208 -2.02 -20.69 -6.21
N PRO A 209 -2.96 -19.75 -6.09
CA PRO A 209 -2.80 -18.57 -5.24
C PRO A 209 -2.37 -18.89 -3.80
N LYS A 210 -2.78 -20.04 -3.26
CA LYS A 210 -2.41 -20.46 -1.89
C LYS A 210 -0.92 -20.76 -1.76
N SER A 211 -0.25 -21.11 -2.85
CA SER A 211 1.17 -21.47 -2.87
C SER A 211 2.10 -20.26 -3.03
N LEU A 212 1.61 -19.09 -3.41
CA LEU A 212 2.43 -17.90 -3.72
C LEU A 212 3.45 -17.56 -2.62
N LYS A 213 3.05 -17.63 -1.35
CA LYS A 213 3.94 -17.34 -0.19
C LYS A 213 5.14 -18.26 -0.06
N THR A 214 5.12 -19.43 -0.70
CA THR A 214 6.22 -20.42 -0.62
C THR A 214 7.19 -20.31 -1.78
N ILE A 215 6.83 -19.57 -2.83
CA ILE A 215 7.67 -19.40 -4.01
C ILE A 215 8.86 -18.51 -3.63
N ARG A 216 10.04 -18.94 -4.07
CA ARG A 216 11.29 -18.20 -3.89
C ARG A 216 11.90 -17.89 -5.24
N PRO A 217 12.55 -16.75 -5.42
CA PRO A 217 13.22 -16.41 -6.65
C PRO A 217 14.36 -17.40 -6.96
N LEU A 218 14.63 -17.60 -8.24
CA LEU A 218 15.84 -18.26 -8.72
C LEU A 218 16.99 -17.26 -8.81
N CYS A 219 16.70 -16.06 -9.28
CA CYS A 219 17.67 -15.02 -9.51
C CYS A 219 17.04 -13.64 -9.30
N THR A 220 17.82 -12.69 -8.79
CA THR A 220 17.47 -11.27 -8.74
C THR A 220 18.56 -10.48 -9.46
N ILE A 221 18.14 -9.64 -10.38
CA ILE A 221 18.99 -8.76 -11.18
C ILE A 221 18.66 -7.32 -10.78
N LYS A 222 19.69 -6.52 -10.52
CA LYS A 222 19.58 -5.10 -10.21
C LYS A 222 20.50 -4.29 -11.12
N ALA A 223 19.96 -3.36 -11.87
CA ALA A 223 20.69 -2.55 -12.85
C ALA A 223 21.54 -3.40 -13.83
N GLY A 224 21.07 -4.58 -14.17
CA GLY A 224 21.76 -5.52 -15.06
C GLY A 224 22.73 -6.48 -14.37
N GLU A 225 23.00 -6.32 -13.08
CA GLU A 225 23.90 -7.18 -12.30
C GLU A 225 23.10 -8.23 -11.50
N ILE A 226 23.57 -9.46 -11.47
CA ILE A 226 23.00 -10.54 -10.64
C ILE A 226 23.41 -10.26 -9.19
N VAL A 227 22.43 -9.91 -8.34
CA VAL A 227 22.65 -9.66 -6.91
C VAL A 227 22.23 -10.83 -6.02
N PHE A 228 21.49 -11.78 -6.57
CA PHE A 228 21.13 -13.03 -5.92
C PHE A 228 20.98 -14.13 -6.98
N ASP A 229 21.62 -15.27 -6.75
CA ASP A 229 21.48 -16.50 -7.56
C ASP A 229 21.33 -17.71 -6.63
N ARG A 230 20.34 -18.51 -6.92
CA ARG A 230 20.09 -19.78 -6.20
C ARG A 230 20.94 -20.95 -6.72
N GLY A 231 21.95 -20.69 -7.51
CA GLY A 231 22.83 -21.68 -8.13
C GLY A 231 22.32 -22.18 -9.49
N VAL A 232 21.45 -21.39 -10.15
CA VAL A 232 20.89 -21.72 -11.48
C VAL A 232 21.70 -21.07 -12.60
N TYR A 233 22.19 -19.88 -12.36
CA TYR A 233 22.96 -19.10 -13.31
C TYR A 233 24.39 -19.02 -12.79
N HIS A 234 25.31 -19.81 -13.36
CA HIS A 234 26.74 -19.72 -13.03
C HIS A 234 27.27 -18.38 -13.53
N VAL A 235 27.42 -17.39 -12.63
CA VAL A 235 28.25 -16.22 -12.90
C VAL A 235 29.68 -16.76 -13.04
N LYS A 236 30.26 -16.71 -14.21
CA LYS A 236 31.72 -16.95 -14.36
C LYS A 236 32.39 -15.72 -13.77
N ASP A 237 33.23 -15.96 -12.77
CA ASP A 237 34.16 -14.97 -12.20
C ASP A 237 35.06 -14.36 -13.28
#